data_707a7e1f44d5d48de7b882d4dce60318
#
_entry.id   707a7e1f44d5d48de7b882d4dce60318
#
_cell.length_a   1.000
_cell.length_b   1.000
_cell.length_c   1.000
_cell.angle_alpha   90.00
_cell.angle_beta   90.00
_cell.angle_gamma   90.00
#
_symmetry.space_group_name_H-M   'P 1'
#
loop_
_entity.id
_entity.type
_entity.pdbx_description
1 polymer ?
#
loop_
_entity_poly.entity_id
_entity_poly.type
_entity_poly.pdbx_seq_one_letter_code
_entity_poly.pdbx_strand_id
1 'polypeptide(L)'
;SYQYIQKNMGSVMSKKNLVESYECGSKLENAVKMMLTGPELKLPKEFSQKDSEGHFRTAMRYAWWNKIKDKTYQEIAIKDSELLPNIDVDIPDNFESQHYSSKRKPLFFGHYSMKGEPELMTSNVCCLDWVNKRNRIAVYRFKDEKILKAKNLKWFF
;
A
#
# COMPACT_ATOMS: atom_id res chain seq x y z
N SER A 1 -1.44 -11.37 -6.23
CA SER A 1 -0.57 -11.80 -5.07
C SER A 1 -1.35 -12.52 -3.99
N TYR A 2 -2.44 -11.97 -3.45
CA TYR A 2 -3.21 -12.62 -2.38
C TYR A 2 -3.72 -14.02 -2.80
N GLN A 3 -4.34 -14.14 -3.97
CA GLN A 3 -4.80 -15.44 -4.50
C GLN A 3 -3.65 -16.44 -4.67
N TYR A 4 -2.48 -15.95 -5.13
CA TYR A 4 -1.29 -16.79 -5.27
C TYR A 4 -0.82 -17.30 -3.90
N ILE A 5 -0.77 -16.43 -2.89
CA ILE A 5 -0.40 -16.79 -1.52
C ILE A 5 -1.40 -17.81 -0.96
N GLN A 6 -2.70 -17.55 -1.04
CA GLN A 6 -3.73 -18.50 -0.57
C GLN A 6 -3.61 -19.88 -1.22
N LYS A 7 -3.39 -19.91 -2.55
CA LYS A 7 -3.27 -21.16 -3.30
C LYS A 7 -2.03 -21.97 -2.93
N ASN A 8 -0.88 -21.31 -2.68
CA ASN A 8 0.41 -21.97 -2.52
C ASN A 8 0.86 -22.13 -1.05
N MET A 9 0.33 -21.30 -0.15
CA MET A 9 0.69 -21.34 1.28
C MET A 9 -0.47 -21.76 2.18
N GLY A 10 -1.71 -21.68 1.70
CA GLY A 10 -2.89 -21.90 2.53
C GLY A 10 -3.07 -20.82 3.61
N SER A 11 -3.60 -21.22 4.78
CA SER A 11 -3.85 -20.31 5.91
C SER A 11 -2.67 -20.19 6.89
N VAL A 12 -1.62 -20.99 6.73
CA VAL A 12 -0.48 -21.05 7.65
C VAL A 12 0.83 -21.02 6.87
N MET A 13 1.73 -20.14 7.28
CA MET A 13 3.09 -20.07 6.76
C MET A 13 3.91 -21.26 7.28
N SER A 14 4.18 -22.26 6.43
CA SER A 14 5.08 -23.33 6.75
C SER A 14 6.55 -22.87 6.78
N LYS A 15 7.43 -23.63 7.47
CA LYS A 15 8.88 -23.34 7.44
C LYS A 15 9.44 -23.33 6.01
N LYS A 16 8.99 -24.25 5.16
CA LYS A 16 9.37 -24.29 3.74
C LYS A 16 8.95 -22.99 3.01
N ASN A 17 7.69 -22.59 3.15
CA ASN A 17 7.17 -21.38 2.52
C ASN A 17 7.85 -20.10 3.04
N LEU A 18 8.21 -20.08 4.32
CA LEU A 18 8.98 -18.98 4.89
C LEU A 18 10.35 -18.86 4.20
N VAL A 19 11.09 -19.95 4.06
CA VAL A 19 12.39 -19.97 3.37
C VAL A 19 12.22 -19.51 1.92
N GLU A 20 11.28 -20.10 1.17
CA GLU A 20 11.02 -19.73 -0.23
C GLU A 20 10.62 -18.26 -0.40
N SER A 21 9.95 -17.67 0.58
CA SER A 21 9.57 -16.24 0.55
C SER A 21 10.76 -15.27 0.64
N TYR A 22 11.96 -15.77 0.96
CA TYR A 22 13.23 -15.03 0.95
C TYR A 22 14.12 -15.39 -0.25
N GLU A 23 13.73 -16.36 -1.09
CA GLU A 23 14.47 -16.68 -2.31
C GLU A 23 14.29 -15.57 -3.35
N CYS A 24 15.37 -14.78 -3.56
CA CYS A 24 15.36 -13.62 -4.44
C CYS A 24 14.85 -13.95 -5.85
N GLY A 25 13.84 -13.20 -6.30
CA GLY A 25 13.22 -13.38 -7.62
C GLY A 25 12.17 -14.49 -7.68
N SER A 26 11.90 -15.21 -6.59
CA SER A 26 10.82 -16.20 -6.56
C SER A 26 9.44 -15.54 -6.69
N LYS A 27 8.46 -16.29 -7.23
CA LYS A 27 7.07 -15.80 -7.30
C LYS A 27 6.49 -15.60 -5.90
N LEU A 28 6.91 -16.40 -4.94
CA LEU A 28 6.44 -16.31 -3.56
C LEU A 28 7.03 -15.07 -2.86
N GLU A 29 8.32 -14.82 -2.99
CA GLU A 29 8.96 -13.59 -2.50
C GLU A 29 8.25 -12.35 -3.03
N ASN A 30 8.05 -12.25 -4.34
CA ASN A 30 7.38 -11.12 -4.95
C ASN A 30 5.93 -10.95 -4.46
N ALA A 31 5.19 -12.06 -4.26
CA ALA A 31 3.83 -12.01 -3.76
C ALA A 31 3.77 -11.57 -2.29
N VAL A 32 4.65 -12.09 -1.45
CA VAL A 32 4.76 -11.73 -0.03
C VAL A 32 5.22 -10.27 0.12
N LYS A 33 6.24 -9.85 -0.63
CA LYS A 33 6.70 -8.46 -0.66
C LYS A 33 5.58 -7.50 -1.02
N MET A 34 4.83 -7.78 -2.10
CA MET A 34 3.69 -6.96 -2.49
C MET A 34 2.61 -6.88 -1.39
N MET A 35 2.37 -7.96 -0.65
CA MET A 35 1.40 -7.95 0.47
C MET A 35 1.89 -7.15 1.66
N LEU A 36 3.18 -7.17 1.95
CA LEU A 36 3.77 -6.48 3.10
C LEU A 36 4.04 -5.01 2.84
N THR A 37 4.47 -4.66 1.62
CA THR A 37 4.93 -3.30 1.29
C THR A 37 4.01 -2.55 0.32
N GLY A 38 2.98 -3.22 -0.20
CA GLY A 38 2.07 -2.67 -1.20
C GLY A 38 2.61 -2.75 -2.64
N PRO A 39 1.74 -2.52 -3.62
CA PRO A 39 2.10 -2.53 -5.03
C PRO A 39 2.88 -1.28 -5.43
N GLU A 40 3.74 -1.44 -6.42
CA GLU A 40 4.52 -0.36 -7.02
C GLU A 40 4.21 -0.24 -8.52
N LEU A 41 4.26 0.99 -9.02
CA LEU A 41 4.23 1.31 -10.45
C LEU A 41 5.58 1.83 -10.90
N LYS A 42 5.99 1.44 -12.10
CA LYS A 42 7.20 1.98 -12.72
C LYS A 42 7.01 3.46 -13.03
N LEU A 43 8.02 4.25 -12.73
CA LEU A 43 8.10 5.63 -13.19
C LEU A 43 8.65 5.68 -14.64
N PRO A 44 8.24 6.67 -15.43
CA PRO A 44 8.91 6.96 -16.70
C PRO A 44 10.42 7.19 -16.46
N LYS A 45 11.26 6.76 -17.42
CA LYS A 45 12.72 6.73 -17.24
C LYS A 45 13.33 8.07 -16.86
N GLU A 46 12.76 9.16 -17.38
CA GLU A 46 13.18 10.54 -17.13
C GLU A 46 12.84 11.05 -15.71
N PHE A 47 11.98 10.36 -14.97
CA PHE A 47 11.50 10.74 -13.65
C PHE A 47 12.03 9.84 -12.53
N SER A 48 13.18 9.21 -12.73
CA SER A 48 13.81 8.47 -11.63
C SER A 48 14.18 9.44 -10.50
N GLN A 49 13.73 9.14 -9.28
CA GLN A 49 13.95 9.98 -8.10
C GLN A 49 15.05 9.42 -7.20
N LYS A 50 15.80 10.31 -6.55
CA LYS A 50 16.64 9.91 -5.41
C LYS A 50 15.79 9.88 -4.15
N ASP A 51 15.86 8.78 -3.42
CA ASP A 51 15.28 8.72 -2.08
C ASP A 51 16.15 9.48 -1.05
N SER A 52 15.70 9.51 0.21
CA SER A 52 16.43 10.17 1.29
C SER A 52 17.83 9.59 1.56
N GLU A 53 18.10 8.39 1.04
CA GLU A 53 19.39 7.70 1.16
C GLU A 53 20.26 7.86 -0.11
N GLY A 54 19.75 8.58 -1.13
CA GLY A 54 20.46 8.87 -2.38
C GLY A 54 20.33 7.79 -3.45
N HIS A 55 19.53 6.74 -3.24
CA HIS A 55 19.29 5.70 -4.24
C HIS A 55 18.27 6.15 -5.30
N PHE A 56 18.55 5.85 -6.56
CA PHE A 56 17.60 6.10 -7.64
C PHE A 56 16.41 5.12 -7.58
N ARG A 57 15.23 5.67 -7.44
CA ARG A 57 13.98 4.91 -7.49
C ARG A 57 13.36 5.04 -8.88
N THR A 58 13.13 3.90 -9.50
CA THR A 58 12.48 3.76 -10.81
C THR A 58 11.03 3.30 -10.69
N ALA A 59 10.51 3.23 -9.48
CA ALA A 59 9.13 2.86 -9.17
C ALA A 59 8.63 3.64 -7.96
N MET A 60 7.32 3.85 -7.90
CA MET A 60 6.64 4.52 -6.81
C MET A 60 5.53 3.64 -6.23
N ARG A 61 5.24 3.81 -4.94
CA ARG A 61 4.03 3.27 -4.32
C ARG A 61 2.87 4.21 -4.56
N TYR A 62 1.71 3.65 -4.85
CA TYR A 62 0.51 4.41 -5.14
C TYR A 62 -0.65 4.03 -4.22
N ALA A 63 -1.65 4.89 -4.14
CA ALA A 63 -2.86 4.70 -3.35
C ALA A 63 -3.76 3.60 -3.95
N TRP A 64 -3.32 2.34 -3.83
CA TRP A 64 -3.95 1.13 -4.39
C TRP A 64 -5.39 0.90 -3.92
N TRP A 65 -5.84 1.58 -2.90
CA TRP A 65 -7.23 1.57 -2.45
C TRP A 65 -8.14 2.43 -3.32
N ASN A 66 -7.59 3.27 -4.18
CA ASN A 66 -8.32 4.12 -5.12
C ASN A 66 -8.23 3.57 -6.56
N LYS A 67 -9.15 4.02 -7.41
CA LYS A 67 -9.03 3.82 -8.85
C LYS A 67 -7.91 4.72 -9.37
N ILE A 68 -7.05 4.16 -10.23
CA ILE A 68 -5.90 4.88 -10.83
C ILE A 68 -6.07 5.17 -12.31
N LYS A 69 -7.08 4.59 -12.95
CA LYS A 69 -7.38 4.85 -14.36
C LYS A 69 -7.71 6.33 -14.56
N ASP A 70 -7.21 6.90 -15.64
CA ASP A 70 -7.42 8.31 -16.03
C ASP A 70 -6.93 9.30 -14.95
N LYS A 71 -5.84 8.97 -14.26
CA LYS A 71 -5.18 9.79 -13.24
C LYS A 71 -3.70 9.96 -13.54
N THR A 72 -3.13 11.04 -13.04
CA THR A 72 -1.69 11.30 -13.14
C THR A 72 -0.90 10.61 -12.01
N TYR A 73 0.42 10.49 -12.19
CA TYR A 73 1.30 9.96 -11.13
C TYR A 73 1.20 10.78 -9.85
N GLN A 74 1.04 12.12 -9.94
CA GLN A 74 0.85 12.97 -8.77
C GLN A 74 -0.44 12.65 -8.01
N GLU A 75 -1.57 12.44 -8.71
CA GLU A 75 -2.87 12.18 -8.09
C GLU A 75 -2.97 10.83 -7.38
N ILE A 76 -2.17 9.86 -7.80
CA ILE A 76 -2.18 8.52 -7.17
C ILE A 76 -1.08 8.33 -6.14
N ALA A 77 -0.19 9.29 -5.98
CA ALA A 77 0.91 9.22 -5.02
C ALA A 77 0.40 9.14 -3.58
N ILE A 78 1.11 8.36 -2.76
CA ILE A 78 0.87 8.32 -1.31
C ILE A 78 1.64 9.46 -0.62
N LYS A 79 2.81 9.82 -1.14
CA LYS A 79 3.72 10.84 -0.59
C LYS A 79 4.46 11.56 -1.69
N ASP A 80 4.94 12.76 -1.33
CA ASP A 80 5.89 13.55 -2.13
C ASP A 80 5.41 13.70 -3.60
N SER A 81 4.09 13.92 -3.78
CA SER A 81 3.44 14.00 -5.09
C SER A 81 4.00 15.13 -5.95
N GLU A 82 4.47 16.20 -5.33
CA GLU A 82 5.08 17.36 -6.00
C GLU A 82 6.38 17.01 -6.76
N LEU A 83 7.03 15.91 -6.41
CA LEU A 83 8.24 15.43 -7.08
C LEU A 83 7.93 14.50 -8.27
N LEU A 84 6.68 14.13 -8.44
CA LEU A 84 6.24 13.19 -9.48
C LEU A 84 5.75 13.92 -10.73
N PRO A 85 5.80 13.27 -11.91
CA PRO A 85 5.30 13.88 -13.13
C PRO A 85 3.77 14.05 -13.09
N ASN A 86 3.30 15.21 -13.53
CA ASN A 86 1.87 15.46 -13.73
C ASN A 86 1.43 15.01 -15.14
N ILE A 87 1.63 13.74 -15.42
CA ILE A 87 1.22 13.07 -16.65
C ILE A 87 0.43 11.83 -16.31
N ASP A 88 -0.38 11.35 -17.24
CA ASP A 88 -1.22 10.18 -17.07
C ASP A 88 -0.38 8.95 -16.72
N VAL A 89 -0.93 8.12 -15.83
CA VAL A 89 -0.28 6.88 -15.43
C VAL A 89 -0.26 5.90 -16.59
N ASP A 90 0.94 5.43 -16.95
CA ASP A 90 1.10 4.33 -17.88
C ASP A 90 0.73 3.01 -17.18
N ILE A 91 -0.48 2.54 -17.44
CA ILE A 91 -1.01 1.30 -16.89
C ILE A 91 -0.73 0.18 -17.88
N PRO A 92 0.12 -0.81 -17.53
CA PRO A 92 0.33 -1.97 -18.39
C PRO A 92 -0.97 -2.72 -18.71
N ASP A 93 -1.14 -3.22 -19.92
CA ASP A 93 -2.37 -3.91 -20.40
C ASP A 93 -2.79 -5.08 -19.50
N ASN A 94 -1.84 -5.75 -18.86
CA ASN A 94 -2.08 -6.84 -17.91
C ASN A 94 -2.24 -6.36 -16.46
N PHE A 95 -2.24 -5.06 -16.23
CA PHE A 95 -2.43 -4.46 -14.91
C PHE A 95 -3.94 -4.36 -14.63
N GLU A 96 -4.48 -5.35 -13.96
CA GLU A 96 -5.80 -5.20 -13.36
C GLU A 96 -5.71 -4.11 -12.29
N SER A 97 -6.28 -2.94 -12.57
CA SER A 97 -6.41 -1.85 -11.60
C SER A 97 -7.37 -2.29 -10.48
N GLN A 98 -6.87 -3.15 -9.61
CA GLN A 98 -7.64 -3.66 -8.47
C GLN A 98 -7.56 -2.65 -7.33
N HIS A 99 -8.40 -1.62 -7.41
CA HIS A 99 -8.69 -0.87 -6.19
C HIS A 99 -9.39 -1.80 -5.19
N TYR A 100 -9.17 -1.58 -3.91
CA TYR A 100 -9.84 -2.35 -2.88
C TYR A 100 -11.33 -1.97 -2.81
N SER A 101 -12.18 -2.78 -3.38
CA SER A 101 -13.62 -2.49 -3.47
C SER A 101 -14.24 -2.25 -2.08
N SER A 102 -15.09 -1.23 -1.98
CA SER A 102 -15.84 -0.91 -0.75
C SER A 102 -16.81 -2.02 -0.30
N LYS A 103 -17.10 -2.99 -1.17
CA LYS A 103 -17.90 -4.18 -0.85
C LYS A 103 -17.11 -5.26 -0.11
N ARG A 104 -15.77 -5.14 -0.03
CA ARG A 104 -14.91 -6.09 0.70
C ARG A 104 -14.91 -5.78 2.20
N LYS A 105 -14.42 -6.74 2.99
CA LYS A 105 -14.23 -6.58 4.44
C LYS A 105 -13.32 -5.38 4.76
N PRO A 106 -13.46 -4.74 5.92
CA PRO A 106 -12.50 -3.76 6.40
C PRO A 106 -11.07 -4.28 6.38
N LEU A 107 -10.14 -3.44 5.90
CA LEU A 107 -8.73 -3.74 5.80
C LEU A 107 -7.93 -2.70 6.55
N PHE A 108 -7.03 -3.16 7.41
CA PHE A 108 -6.08 -2.34 8.14
C PHE A 108 -4.66 -2.66 7.64
N PHE A 109 -3.86 -1.63 7.46
CA PHE A 109 -2.49 -1.79 6.97
C PHE A 109 -1.53 -0.77 7.60
N GLY A 110 -0.23 -0.99 7.40
CA GLY A 110 0.85 -0.10 7.84
C GLY A 110 1.91 0.10 6.76
N HIS A 111 3.16 0.32 7.15
CA HIS A 111 4.36 0.42 6.31
C HIS A 111 4.53 1.76 5.55
N TYR A 112 3.53 2.60 5.46
CA TYR A 112 3.63 3.81 4.62
C TYR A 112 4.09 5.06 5.37
N SER A 113 4.16 5.03 6.69
CA SER A 113 4.58 6.17 7.54
C SER A 113 3.88 7.46 7.11
N MET A 114 2.53 7.45 7.14
CA MET A 114 1.68 8.56 6.73
C MET A 114 1.97 9.80 7.59
N LYS A 115 1.82 10.99 7.01
CA LYS A 115 2.01 12.27 7.72
C LYS A 115 0.65 12.94 7.98
N GLY A 116 0.56 13.75 9.04
CA GLY A 116 -0.64 14.51 9.37
C GLY A 116 -1.50 13.85 10.45
N GLU A 117 -2.78 14.16 10.48
CA GLU A 117 -3.74 13.55 11.39
C GLU A 117 -4.29 12.24 10.78
N PRO A 118 -4.55 11.20 11.60
CA PRO A 118 -5.07 9.93 11.11
C PRO A 118 -6.45 10.10 10.46
N GLU A 119 -6.57 9.62 9.25
CA GLU A 119 -7.82 9.60 8.49
C GLU A 119 -8.05 8.24 7.83
N LEU A 120 -9.30 7.97 7.46
CA LEU A 120 -9.64 6.77 6.70
C LEU A 120 -9.26 6.97 5.24
N MET A 121 -8.63 5.96 4.63
CA MET A 121 -8.31 5.99 3.20
C MET A 121 -9.57 5.85 2.34
N THR A 122 -10.47 4.98 2.76
CA THR A 122 -11.82 4.79 2.18
C THR A 122 -12.78 4.32 3.27
N SER A 123 -14.03 4.05 2.90
CA SER A 123 -15.05 3.54 3.82
C SER A 123 -14.72 2.18 4.46
N ASN A 124 -13.74 1.45 3.93
CA ASN A 124 -13.35 0.13 4.42
C ASN A 124 -11.82 -0.10 4.43
N VAL A 125 -11.02 0.95 4.26
CA VAL A 125 -9.54 0.86 4.28
C VAL A 125 -8.98 1.90 5.24
N CYS A 126 -8.11 1.47 6.15
CA CYS A 126 -7.50 2.32 7.17
C CYS A 126 -6.01 2.03 7.32
N CYS A 127 -5.18 3.06 7.16
CA CYS A 127 -3.78 3.00 7.54
C CYS A 127 -3.65 3.27 9.06
N LEU A 128 -2.83 2.45 9.75
CA LEU A 128 -2.51 2.65 11.16
C LEU A 128 -1.08 3.16 11.39
N ASP A 129 -0.28 3.22 10.33
CA ASP A 129 1.11 3.68 10.38
C ASP A 129 1.18 5.18 10.09
N TRP A 130 1.01 5.97 11.14
CA TRP A 130 1.07 7.43 11.09
C TRP A 130 2.24 7.95 11.92
N VAL A 131 3.09 8.77 11.29
CA VAL A 131 4.26 9.37 11.94
C VAL A 131 3.84 10.65 12.70
N ASN A 132 4.24 10.76 13.95
CA ASN A 132 4.10 11.99 14.70
C ASN A 132 5.30 12.22 15.64
N LYS A 133 5.51 13.50 16.02
CA LYS A 133 6.63 13.91 16.88
C LYS A 133 6.35 13.74 18.38
N ARG A 134 5.20 13.19 18.78
CA ARG A 134 4.72 13.17 20.17
C ARG A 134 4.61 11.76 20.76
N ASN A 135 5.30 10.77 20.18
CA ASN A 135 5.27 9.35 20.62
C ASN A 135 3.84 8.79 20.75
N ARG A 136 2.92 9.25 19.90
CA ARG A 136 1.55 8.73 19.83
C ARG A 136 1.47 7.66 18.74
N ILE A 137 0.54 6.71 18.89
CA ILE A 137 0.21 5.73 17.87
C ILE A 137 -1.22 5.97 17.36
N ALA A 138 -1.44 5.72 16.08
CA ALA A 138 -2.80 5.72 15.54
C ALA A 138 -3.49 4.40 15.87
N VAL A 139 -4.65 4.48 16.48
CA VAL A 139 -5.43 3.32 16.91
C VAL A 139 -6.84 3.40 16.35
N TYR A 140 -7.31 2.30 15.79
CA TYR A 140 -8.71 2.15 15.38
C TYR A 140 -9.44 1.19 16.33
N ARG A 141 -10.54 1.63 16.94
CA ARG A 141 -11.40 0.78 17.77
C ARG A 141 -12.43 0.07 16.90
N PHE A 142 -12.09 -1.13 16.46
CA PHE A 142 -12.94 -1.98 15.62
C PHE A 142 -14.01 -2.71 16.44
N LYS A 143 -15.23 -2.76 15.91
CA LYS A 143 -16.41 -3.42 16.52
C LYS A 143 -17.21 -4.20 15.45
N ASP A 144 -16.50 -4.93 14.59
CA ASP A 144 -17.06 -5.75 13.51
C ASP A 144 -17.93 -4.99 12.50
N GLU A 145 -17.80 -3.66 12.44
CA GLU A 145 -18.50 -2.85 11.45
C GLU A 145 -18.00 -3.12 10.02
N LYS A 146 -18.93 -3.15 9.06
CA LYS A 146 -18.59 -3.28 7.62
C LYS A 146 -18.08 -1.97 7.00
N ILE A 147 -18.52 -0.85 7.55
CA ILE A 147 -18.13 0.51 7.14
C ILE A 147 -17.38 1.15 8.31
N LEU A 148 -16.13 1.49 8.08
CA LEU A 148 -15.30 2.13 9.09
C LEU A 148 -15.82 3.54 9.44
N LYS A 149 -15.61 3.94 10.68
CA LYS A 149 -16.07 5.24 11.21
C LYS A 149 -14.88 6.09 11.62
N ALA A 150 -14.70 7.27 11.03
CA ALA A 150 -13.59 8.16 11.33
C ALA A 150 -13.44 8.46 12.84
N LYS A 151 -14.54 8.56 13.56
CA LYS A 151 -14.53 8.78 15.03
C LYS A 151 -13.87 7.66 15.85
N ASN A 152 -13.70 6.47 15.26
CA ASN A 152 -13.05 5.32 15.89
C ASN A 152 -11.53 5.30 15.67
N LEU A 153 -11.02 6.11 14.75
CA LEU A 153 -9.59 6.27 14.47
C LEU A 153 -9.08 7.50 15.23
N LYS A 154 -8.10 7.31 16.08
CA LYS A 154 -7.59 8.37 16.96
C LYS A 154 -6.12 8.16 17.28
N TRP A 155 -5.46 9.25 17.68
CA TRP A 155 -4.19 9.16 18.40
C TRP A 155 -4.40 8.58 19.79
N PHE A 156 -3.49 7.69 20.18
CA PHE A 156 -3.39 7.13 21.53
C PHE A 156 -1.97 7.38 22.06
N PHE A 157 -1.89 7.68 23.38
CA PHE A 157 -0.64 7.96 24.10
C PHE A 157 -0.14 6.70 24.79
#